data_a756b13a4dbaa597f5c1796252afc9fa
#
_entry.id   a756b13a4dbaa597f5c1796252afc9fa
#
_cell.length_a   1.000
_cell.length_b   1.000
_cell.length_c   1.000
_cell.angle_alpha   90.00
_cell.angle_beta   90.00
_cell.angle_gamma   90.00
#
_symmetry.space_group_name_H-M   'P 1'
#
loop_
_entity.id
_entity.type
_entity.pdbx_description
1 polymer ?
#
loop_
_entity_poly.entity_id
_entity_poly.type
_entity_poly.pdbx_seq_one_letter_code
_entity_poly.pdbx_strand_id
1 'polypeptide(L)'
;MHQTEARKTLKDAPVMWRRINSIGIILDCNSTYATNLGYAKSEIIGKPIFEHVPKESWEAMNDSLKTWFETGEVTDRKITFKRQDGSTFPGLLQATSLYDENKNMLGSNTVIFDLTQMTDEKITEYKKFFSEANNRLGEIKEKEYGQLDESSKSEYDGLKKMFDMLSTVDLRKLKQIQ
;
A
#
# COMPACT_ATOMS: atom_id res chain seq x y z
N MET A 1 7.93 -10.28 -16.21
CA MET A 1 8.51 -10.30 -14.86
C MET A 1 7.73 -11.27 -13.99
N HIS A 2 8.43 -12.23 -13.39
CA HIS A 2 7.77 -13.26 -12.58
C HIS A 2 7.26 -12.65 -11.26
N GLN A 3 5.95 -12.77 -11.02
CA GLN A 3 5.34 -12.27 -9.78
C GLN A 3 5.55 -13.29 -8.65
N THR A 4 6.11 -12.85 -7.52
CA THR A 4 6.32 -13.73 -6.37
C THR A 4 5.00 -14.20 -5.76
N GLU A 5 5.02 -15.34 -5.08
CA GLU A 5 3.84 -15.85 -4.36
C GLU A 5 3.36 -14.83 -3.30
N ALA A 6 4.29 -14.16 -2.62
CA ALA A 6 3.94 -13.11 -1.68
C ALA A 6 3.18 -11.94 -2.37
N ARG A 7 3.65 -11.50 -3.55
CA ARG A 7 3.00 -10.44 -4.32
C ARG A 7 1.58 -10.79 -4.76
N LYS A 8 1.32 -12.05 -5.04
CA LYS A 8 -0.01 -12.52 -5.48
C LYS A 8 -1.10 -12.24 -4.44
N THR A 9 -0.73 -12.11 -3.15
CA THR A 9 -1.70 -11.76 -2.10
C THR A 9 -2.36 -10.39 -2.33
N LEU A 10 -1.72 -9.50 -3.09
CA LEU A 10 -2.20 -8.13 -3.32
C LEU A 10 -3.00 -7.96 -4.60
N LYS A 11 -2.90 -8.89 -5.55
CA LYS A 11 -3.48 -8.72 -6.90
C LYS A 11 -4.96 -8.40 -6.86
N ASP A 12 -5.74 -9.18 -6.12
CA ASP A 12 -7.19 -9.04 -6.00
C ASP A 12 -7.61 -8.61 -4.59
N ALA A 13 -6.69 -7.97 -3.86
CA ALA A 13 -6.95 -7.48 -2.52
C ALA A 13 -8.03 -6.38 -2.52
N PRO A 14 -8.90 -6.32 -1.50
CA PRO A 14 -9.95 -5.30 -1.42
C PRO A 14 -9.40 -3.92 -1.07
N VAL A 15 -8.15 -3.82 -0.62
CA VAL A 15 -7.49 -2.55 -0.27
C VAL A 15 -6.73 -1.97 -1.46
N MET A 16 -6.64 -0.65 -1.52
CA MET A 16 -5.79 0.04 -2.49
C MET A 16 -4.33 -0.12 -2.09
N TRP A 17 -3.53 -0.74 -2.94
CA TRP A 17 -2.09 -0.88 -2.74
C TRP A 17 -1.31 -0.32 -3.92
N ARG A 18 -0.21 0.38 -3.60
CA ARG A 18 0.79 0.79 -4.58
C ARG A 18 2.19 0.62 -4.01
N ARG A 19 3.17 0.53 -4.91
CA ARG A 19 4.59 0.58 -4.58
C ARG A 19 5.22 1.77 -5.26
N ILE A 20 6.02 2.53 -4.53
CA ILE A 20 6.75 3.69 -5.07
C ILE A 20 8.25 3.48 -4.87
N ASN A 21 9.05 4.14 -5.72
CA ASN A 21 10.49 4.22 -5.51
C ASN A 21 10.86 5.36 -4.57
N SER A 22 12.16 5.56 -4.34
CA SER A 22 12.66 6.57 -3.39
C SER A 22 12.36 8.02 -3.78
N ILE A 23 11.97 8.28 -5.02
CA ILE A 23 11.61 9.63 -5.50
C ILE A 23 10.11 9.81 -5.73
N GLY A 24 9.29 8.88 -5.28
CA GLY A 24 7.83 9.02 -5.36
C GLY A 24 7.21 8.63 -6.70
N ILE A 25 7.90 7.84 -7.52
CA ILE A 25 7.36 7.31 -8.77
C ILE A 25 6.70 5.96 -8.50
N ILE A 26 5.50 5.75 -9.03
CA ILE A 26 4.74 4.51 -8.84
C ILE A 26 5.36 3.41 -9.69
N LEU A 27 5.82 2.34 -9.03
CA LEU A 27 6.43 1.17 -9.66
C LEU A 27 5.39 0.08 -9.96
N ASP A 28 4.38 -0.04 -9.11
CA ASP A 28 3.31 -1.02 -9.26
C ASP A 28 2.10 -0.62 -8.41
N CYS A 29 0.94 -1.20 -8.76
CA CYS A 29 -0.29 -1.08 -7.98
C CYS A 29 -1.18 -2.29 -8.24
N ASN A 30 -2.19 -2.49 -7.39
CA ASN A 30 -3.18 -3.52 -7.63
C ASN A 30 -4.40 -2.96 -8.40
N SER A 31 -5.30 -3.85 -8.81
CA SER A 31 -6.51 -3.48 -9.55
C SER A 31 -7.44 -2.59 -8.75
N THR A 32 -7.51 -2.78 -7.43
CA THR A 32 -8.33 -1.97 -6.53
C THR A 32 -7.87 -0.51 -6.52
N TYR A 33 -6.57 -0.27 -6.50
CA TYR A 33 -6.01 1.08 -6.61
C TYR A 33 -6.39 1.73 -7.95
N ALA A 34 -6.14 1.04 -9.04
CA ALA A 34 -6.42 1.55 -10.39
C ALA A 34 -7.91 1.82 -10.60
N THR A 35 -8.76 0.88 -10.22
CA THR A 35 -10.22 1.01 -10.37
C THR A 35 -10.79 2.14 -9.53
N ASN A 36 -10.37 2.29 -8.28
CA ASN A 36 -10.85 3.36 -7.42
C ASN A 36 -10.46 4.75 -7.96
N LEU A 37 -9.27 4.89 -8.53
CA LEU A 37 -8.83 6.15 -9.13
C LEU A 37 -9.36 6.36 -10.55
N GLY A 38 -9.92 5.34 -11.18
CA GLY A 38 -10.50 5.46 -12.53
C GLY A 38 -9.48 5.41 -13.67
N TYR A 39 -8.29 4.86 -13.43
CA TYR A 39 -7.24 4.71 -14.43
C TYR A 39 -7.04 3.25 -14.82
N ALA A 40 -6.56 3.03 -16.04
CA ALA A 40 -5.91 1.76 -16.37
C ALA A 40 -4.55 1.68 -15.65
N LYS A 41 -4.11 0.48 -15.26
CA LYS A 41 -2.83 0.30 -14.57
C LYS A 41 -1.66 0.88 -15.39
N SER A 42 -1.68 0.73 -16.71
CA SER A 42 -0.65 1.28 -17.60
C SER A 42 -0.55 2.80 -17.56
N GLU A 43 -1.62 3.49 -17.17
CA GLU A 43 -1.63 4.95 -17.01
C GLU A 43 -1.09 5.41 -15.66
N ILE A 44 -0.92 4.48 -14.71
CA ILE A 44 -0.45 4.74 -13.34
C ILE A 44 1.05 4.50 -13.22
N ILE A 45 1.52 3.37 -13.75
CA ILE A 45 2.93 2.95 -13.63
C ILE A 45 3.85 3.98 -14.28
N GLY A 46 4.91 4.37 -13.56
CA GLY A 46 5.87 5.38 -14.03
C GLY A 46 5.47 6.82 -13.75
N LYS A 47 4.31 7.05 -13.15
CA LYS A 47 3.83 8.40 -12.83
C LYS A 47 4.16 8.78 -11.39
N PRO A 48 4.38 10.08 -11.12
CA PRO A 48 4.57 10.54 -9.75
C PRO A 48 3.25 10.44 -8.96
N ILE A 49 3.36 10.14 -7.66
CA ILE A 49 2.20 10.05 -6.78
C ILE A 49 1.38 11.33 -6.72
N PHE A 50 1.99 12.48 -7.01
CA PHE A 50 1.32 13.79 -7.00
C PHE A 50 0.23 13.93 -8.05
N GLU A 51 0.25 13.11 -9.12
CA GLU A 51 -0.84 13.11 -10.11
C GLU A 51 -2.18 12.66 -9.52
N HIS A 52 -2.14 11.86 -8.45
CA HIS A 52 -3.34 11.35 -7.77
C HIS A 52 -3.70 12.16 -6.52
N VAL A 53 -3.16 13.37 -6.40
CA VAL A 53 -3.40 14.27 -5.25
C VAL A 53 -3.71 15.66 -5.77
N PRO A 54 -4.81 16.32 -5.33
CA PRO A 54 -5.08 17.68 -5.72
C PRO A 54 -4.00 18.62 -5.18
N LYS A 55 -3.76 19.74 -5.86
CA LYS A 55 -2.68 20.68 -5.50
C LYS A 55 -2.75 21.15 -4.05
N GLU A 56 -3.95 21.33 -3.53
CA GLU A 56 -4.19 21.75 -2.16
C GLU A 56 -3.65 20.76 -1.11
N SER A 57 -3.44 19.50 -1.51
CA SER A 57 -2.93 18.43 -0.64
C SER A 57 -1.46 18.07 -0.91
N TRP A 58 -0.79 18.78 -1.81
CA TRP A 58 0.62 18.48 -2.13
C TRP A 58 1.56 18.68 -0.95
N GLU A 59 1.29 19.69 -0.12
CA GLU A 59 2.07 19.90 1.12
C GLU A 59 1.92 18.71 2.06
N ALA A 60 0.71 18.22 2.28
CA ALA A 60 0.46 17.04 3.11
C ALA A 60 1.16 15.79 2.56
N MET A 61 1.20 15.63 1.24
CA MET A 61 1.92 14.51 0.61
C MET A 61 3.43 14.66 0.76
N ASN A 62 3.97 15.88 0.60
CA ASN A 62 5.39 16.15 0.84
C ASN A 62 5.78 15.84 2.29
N ASP A 63 4.98 16.24 3.25
CA ASP A 63 5.20 15.94 4.66
C ASP A 63 5.17 14.43 4.93
N SER A 64 4.28 13.71 4.26
CA SER A 64 4.22 12.25 4.32
C SER A 64 5.50 11.60 3.80
N LEU A 65 6.00 12.06 2.65
CA LEU A 65 7.27 11.58 2.09
C LEU A 65 8.45 11.88 3.03
N LYS A 66 8.49 13.08 3.59
CA LYS A 66 9.53 13.47 4.57
C LYS A 66 9.50 12.56 5.79
N THR A 67 8.32 12.31 6.36
CA THR A 67 8.15 11.38 7.49
C THR A 67 8.67 10.00 7.13
N TRP A 68 8.33 9.50 5.94
CA TRP A 68 8.81 8.21 5.48
C TRP A 68 10.34 8.15 5.39
N PHE A 69 10.99 9.17 4.79
CA PHE A 69 12.45 9.22 4.71
C PHE A 69 13.13 9.28 6.08
N GLU A 70 12.54 9.98 7.04
CA GLU A 70 13.11 10.16 8.38
C GLU A 70 12.88 8.93 9.27
N THR A 71 11.74 8.24 9.16
CA THR A 71 11.33 7.20 10.10
C THR A 71 11.23 5.80 9.48
N GLY A 72 11.20 5.69 8.16
CA GLY A 72 11.02 4.43 7.44
C GLY A 72 9.58 3.98 7.30
N GLU A 73 8.61 4.68 7.90
CA GLU A 73 7.20 4.33 7.83
C GLU A 73 6.29 5.54 7.99
N VAL A 74 5.05 5.41 7.53
CA VAL A 74 4.00 6.42 7.74
C VAL A 74 2.76 5.70 8.26
N THR A 75 2.17 6.20 9.35
CA THR A 75 0.97 5.63 9.95
C THR A 75 -0.13 6.68 10.03
N ASP A 76 -1.36 6.25 9.75
CA ASP A 76 -2.59 7.02 9.96
C ASP A 76 -2.56 8.43 9.36
N ARG A 77 -1.93 8.58 8.19
CA ARG A 77 -1.84 9.86 7.50
C ARG A 77 -3.07 10.11 6.64
N LYS A 78 -3.87 11.09 7.01
CA LYS A 78 -5.03 11.50 6.21
C LYS A 78 -4.59 12.44 5.08
N ILE A 79 -4.88 12.07 3.84
CA ILE A 79 -4.57 12.85 2.63
C ILE A 79 -5.78 12.79 1.70
N THR A 80 -6.10 13.90 1.05
CA THR A 80 -7.10 13.91 -0.01
C THR A 80 -6.49 13.40 -1.31
N PHE A 81 -7.14 12.43 -1.94
CA PHE A 81 -6.75 11.86 -3.24
C PHE A 81 -7.67 12.36 -4.34
N LYS A 82 -7.18 12.29 -5.57
CA LYS A 82 -7.89 12.76 -6.77
C LYS A 82 -8.01 11.62 -7.78
N ARG A 83 -9.23 11.39 -8.27
CA ARG A 83 -9.50 10.45 -9.36
C ARG A 83 -9.28 11.09 -10.73
N GLN A 84 -9.26 10.25 -11.76
CA GLN A 84 -9.10 10.70 -13.16
C GLN A 84 -10.17 11.71 -13.57
N ASP A 85 -11.41 11.55 -13.10
CA ASP A 85 -12.52 12.44 -13.41
C ASP A 85 -12.48 13.78 -12.65
N GLY A 86 -11.46 14.00 -11.81
CA GLY A 86 -11.28 15.18 -10.99
C GLY A 86 -11.97 15.14 -9.64
N SER A 87 -12.81 14.14 -9.37
CA SER A 87 -13.42 13.97 -8.05
C SER A 87 -12.36 13.61 -7.01
N THR A 88 -12.64 13.91 -5.75
CA THR A 88 -11.70 13.68 -4.65
C THR A 88 -12.32 12.83 -3.55
N PHE A 89 -11.48 12.20 -2.75
CA PHE A 89 -11.89 11.45 -1.56
C PHE A 89 -10.83 11.55 -0.47
N PRO A 90 -11.24 11.55 0.82
CA PRO A 90 -10.30 11.47 1.91
C PRO A 90 -9.78 10.03 2.02
N GLY A 91 -8.46 9.88 2.01
CA GLY A 91 -7.80 8.58 2.18
C GLY A 91 -6.97 8.55 3.45
N LEU A 92 -6.86 7.39 4.07
CA LEU A 92 -5.92 7.14 5.15
C LEU A 92 -4.77 6.30 4.62
N LEU A 93 -3.55 6.84 4.72
CA LEU A 93 -2.35 6.26 4.15
C LEU A 93 -1.52 5.57 5.22
N GLN A 94 -1.13 4.32 4.93
CA GLN A 94 -0.18 3.52 5.71
C GLN A 94 0.95 3.13 4.77
N ALA A 95 2.20 3.37 5.15
CA ALA A 95 3.34 3.02 4.31
C ALA A 95 4.46 2.40 5.12
N THR A 96 5.09 1.37 4.54
CA THR A 96 6.28 0.72 5.09
C THR A 96 7.36 0.66 4.02
N SER A 97 8.62 0.67 4.45
CA SER A 97 9.75 0.63 3.53
C SER A 97 10.05 -0.77 3.04
N LEU A 98 10.58 -0.83 1.81
CA LEU A 98 11.13 -2.02 1.17
C LEU A 98 12.65 -1.84 1.05
N TYR A 99 13.41 -2.82 1.48
CA TYR A 99 14.88 -2.82 1.45
C TYR A 99 15.43 -3.96 0.61
N ASP A 100 16.59 -3.75 0.00
CA ASP A 100 17.35 -4.82 -0.63
C ASP A 100 18.17 -5.63 0.41
N GLU A 101 18.93 -6.61 -0.05
CA GLU A 101 19.79 -7.46 0.79
C GLU A 101 20.89 -6.67 1.51
N ASN A 102 21.30 -5.52 0.96
CA ASN A 102 22.30 -4.63 1.53
C ASN A 102 21.70 -3.54 2.42
N LYS A 103 20.39 -3.64 2.73
CA LYS A 103 19.61 -2.68 3.54
C LYS A 103 19.48 -1.31 2.90
N ASN A 104 19.66 -1.20 1.57
CA ASN A 104 19.34 0.02 0.84
C ASN A 104 17.83 0.11 0.64
N MET A 105 17.26 1.30 0.86
CA MET A 105 15.84 1.53 0.65
C MET A 105 15.53 1.50 -0.85
N LEU A 106 14.69 0.55 -1.26
CA LEU A 106 14.21 0.42 -2.64
C LEU A 106 12.95 1.26 -2.91
N GLY A 107 12.18 1.54 -1.87
CA GLY A 107 10.92 2.25 -1.99
C GLY A 107 9.98 1.92 -0.83
N SER A 108 8.68 2.14 -1.03
CA SER A 108 7.68 1.78 -0.02
C SER A 108 6.51 0.99 -0.61
N ASN A 109 5.91 0.18 0.24
CA ASN A 109 4.57 -0.36 0.04
C ASN A 109 3.59 0.55 0.74
N THR A 110 2.56 1.00 0.03
CA THR A 110 1.55 1.91 0.57
C THR A 110 0.16 1.28 0.43
N VAL A 111 -0.61 1.31 1.52
CA VAL A 111 -2.03 0.98 1.51
C VAL A 111 -2.82 2.24 1.82
N ILE A 112 -3.89 2.46 1.08
CA ILE A 112 -4.78 3.60 1.24
C ILE A 112 -6.19 3.07 1.49
N PHE A 113 -6.80 3.54 2.59
CA PHE A 113 -8.21 3.29 2.86
C PHE A 113 -9.02 4.50 2.37
N ASP A 114 -10.00 4.26 1.52
CA ASP A 114 -10.96 5.28 1.11
C ASP A 114 -11.97 5.47 2.26
N LEU A 115 -11.85 6.60 2.98
CA LEU A 115 -12.66 6.85 4.17
C LEU A 115 -14.16 7.03 3.86
N THR A 116 -14.53 7.25 2.59
CA THR A 116 -15.93 7.31 2.18
C THR A 116 -16.60 5.94 2.08
N GLN A 117 -15.81 4.86 2.09
CA GLN A 117 -16.29 3.49 1.89
C GLN A 117 -16.16 2.60 3.12
N MET A 118 -15.97 3.18 4.31
CA MET A 118 -15.75 2.44 5.56
C MET A 118 -17.07 1.98 6.18
N THR A 119 -17.76 1.06 5.51
CA THR A 119 -18.96 0.37 6.02
C THR A 119 -18.56 -0.82 6.89
N ASP A 120 -19.52 -1.35 7.70
CA ASP A 120 -19.29 -2.54 8.51
C ASP A 120 -18.92 -3.76 7.63
N GLU A 121 -19.59 -3.89 6.48
CA GLU A 121 -19.29 -4.93 5.49
C GLU A 121 -17.86 -4.80 4.98
N LYS A 122 -17.42 -3.59 4.64
CA LYS A 122 -16.07 -3.33 4.15
C LYS A 122 -15.02 -3.62 5.20
N ILE A 123 -15.27 -3.22 6.44
CA ILE A 123 -14.38 -3.51 7.58
C ILE A 123 -14.24 -5.03 7.77
N THR A 124 -15.35 -5.77 7.72
CA THR A 124 -15.34 -7.24 7.81
C THR A 124 -14.53 -7.86 6.67
N GLU A 125 -14.70 -7.36 5.45
CA GLU A 125 -13.93 -7.78 4.27
C GLU A 125 -12.42 -7.54 4.46
N TYR A 126 -12.02 -6.37 4.96
CA TYR A 126 -10.62 -6.06 5.23
C TYR A 126 -10.01 -6.98 6.29
N LYS A 127 -10.71 -7.21 7.40
CA LYS A 127 -10.25 -8.10 8.47
C LYS A 127 -10.03 -9.52 7.97
N LYS A 128 -10.98 -10.04 7.20
CA LYS A 128 -10.88 -11.36 6.58
C LYS A 128 -9.66 -11.42 5.65
N PHE A 129 -9.51 -10.43 4.78
CA PHE A 129 -8.39 -10.34 3.87
C PHE A 129 -7.04 -10.31 4.60
N PHE A 130 -6.88 -9.47 5.61
CA PHE A 130 -5.63 -9.38 6.38
C PHE A 130 -5.29 -10.69 7.06
N SER A 131 -6.28 -11.39 7.62
CA SER A 131 -6.10 -12.70 8.23
C SER A 131 -5.63 -13.75 7.21
N GLU A 132 -6.29 -13.82 6.06
CA GLU A 132 -5.95 -14.77 4.98
C GLU A 132 -4.56 -14.47 4.41
N ALA A 133 -4.23 -13.20 4.19
CA ALA A 133 -2.92 -12.78 3.69
C ALA A 133 -1.80 -13.15 4.68
N ASN A 134 -1.99 -12.88 5.96
CA ASN A 134 -1.03 -13.27 7.00
C ASN A 134 -0.85 -14.78 7.08
N ASN A 135 -1.92 -15.56 6.97
CA ASN A 135 -1.85 -17.02 6.93
C ASN A 135 -1.06 -17.50 5.71
N ARG A 136 -1.30 -16.93 4.54
CA ARG A 136 -0.57 -17.29 3.32
C ARG A 136 0.91 -16.93 3.42
N LEU A 137 1.24 -15.76 3.96
CA LEU A 137 2.64 -15.38 4.22
C LEU A 137 3.31 -16.32 5.22
N GLY A 138 2.58 -16.76 6.25
CA GLY A 138 3.06 -17.77 7.20
C GLY A 138 3.43 -19.09 6.52
N GLU A 139 2.60 -19.56 5.60
CA GLU A 139 2.87 -20.77 4.80
C GLU A 139 4.13 -20.61 3.92
N ILE A 140 4.28 -19.46 3.28
CA ILE A 140 5.47 -19.16 2.46
C ILE A 140 6.72 -19.16 3.34
N LYS A 141 6.66 -18.54 4.52
CA LYS A 141 7.78 -18.50 5.46
C LYS A 141 8.22 -19.90 5.86
N GLU A 142 7.26 -20.76 6.17
CA GLU A 142 7.52 -22.12 6.62
C GLU A 142 8.05 -23.04 5.51
N LYS A 143 7.45 -22.95 4.32
CA LYS A 143 7.67 -23.95 3.25
C LYS A 143 8.63 -23.51 2.15
N GLU A 144 8.71 -22.23 1.85
CA GLU A 144 9.35 -21.72 0.63
C GLU A 144 10.46 -20.69 0.89
N TYR A 145 10.40 -19.94 2.00
CA TYR A 145 11.28 -18.79 2.24
C TYR A 145 12.76 -19.11 2.10
N GLY A 146 13.20 -20.23 2.66
CA GLY A 146 14.61 -20.63 2.63
C GLY A 146 15.16 -20.92 1.23
N GLN A 147 14.27 -21.14 0.26
CA GLN A 147 14.62 -21.44 -1.14
C GLN A 147 14.47 -20.22 -2.06
N LEU A 148 13.97 -19.09 -1.53
CA LEU A 148 13.80 -17.87 -2.31
C LEU A 148 15.14 -17.21 -2.59
N ASP A 149 15.28 -16.58 -3.75
CA ASP A 149 16.40 -15.68 -4.02
C ASP A 149 16.31 -14.41 -3.15
N GLU A 150 17.37 -13.62 -3.09
CA GLU A 150 17.43 -12.44 -2.23
C GLU A 150 16.38 -11.40 -2.58
N SER A 151 16.09 -11.21 -3.87
CA SER A 151 15.04 -10.29 -4.33
C SER A 151 13.65 -10.73 -3.85
N SER A 152 13.35 -12.02 -3.93
CA SER A 152 12.07 -12.57 -3.48
C SER A 152 11.94 -12.54 -1.95
N LYS A 153 13.06 -12.72 -1.22
CA LYS A 153 13.09 -12.55 0.24
C LYS A 153 12.81 -11.09 0.63
N SER A 154 13.43 -10.13 -0.04
CA SER A 154 13.19 -8.71 0.18
C SER A 154 11.72 -8.34 -0.06
N GLU A 155 11.13 -8.87 -1.11
CA GLU A 155 9.71 -8.71 -1.42
C GLU A 155 8.83 -9.29 -0.31
N TYR A 156 9.10 -10.52 0.11
CA TYR A 156 8.38 -11.17 1.21
C TYR A 156 8.48 -10.35 2.49
N ASP A 157 9.70 -9.97 2.89
CA ASP A 157 9.95 -9.23 4.12
C ASP A 157 9.23 -7.88 4.12
N GLY A 158 9.24 -7.18 2.99
CA GLY A 158 8.53 -5.92 2.82
C GLY A 158 7.01 -6.06 2.96
N LEU A 159 6.43 -7.08 2.33
CA LEU A 159 4.99 -7.33 2.42
C LEU A 159 4.57 -7.82 3.81
N LYS A 160 5.37 -8.66 4.45
CA LYS A 160 5.12 -9.11 5.82
C LYS A 160 5.09 -7.93 6.78
N LYS A 161 6.03 -7.01 6.66
CA LYS A 161 6.08 -5.79 7.46
C LYS A 161 4.83 -4.93 7.25
N MET A 162 4.39 -4.77 6.00
CA MET A 162 3.18 -4.03 5.68
C MET A 162 1.94 -4.67 6.32
N PHE A 163 1.77 -5.99 6.18
CA PHE A 163 0.62 -6.69 6.76
C PHE A 163 0.65 -6.68 8.30
N ASP A 164 1.83 -6.75 8.91
CA ASP A 164 1.95 -6.62 10.36
C ASP A 164 1.51 -5.23 10.82
N MET A 165 1.87 -4.17 10.10
CA MET A 165 1.39 -2.82 10.36
C MET A 165 -0.14 -2.74 10.22
N LEU A 166 -0.70 -3.25 9.12
CA LEU A 166 -2.14 -3.21 8.87
C LEU A 166 -2.94 -3.94 9.94
N SER A 167 -2.38 -4.98 10.54
CA SER A 167 -3.02 -5.72 11.65
C SER A 167 -3.17 -4.87 12.92
N THR A 168 -2.43 -3.78 13.05
CA THR A 168 -2.52 -2.86 14.20
C THR A 168 -3.50 -1.72 13.98
N VAL A 169 -3.99 -1.53 12.74
CA VAL A 169 -4.93 -0.45 12.41
C VAL A 169 -6.30 -0.75 13.03
N ASP A 170 -6.83 0.21 13.79
CA ASP A 170 -8.19 0.11 14.31
C ASP A 170 -9.19 0.55 13.22
N LEU A 171 -9.65 -0.41 12.43
CA LEU A 171 -10.54 -0.15 11.29
C LEU A 171 -11.88 0.49 11.71
N ARG A 172 -12.34 0.23 12.95
CA ARG A 172 -13.58 0.83 13.44
C ARG A 172 -13.45 2.34 13.64
N LYS A 173 -12.26 2.80 14.07
CA LYS A 173 -11.99 4.22 14.19
C LYS A 173 -12.03 4.94 12.85
N LEU A 174 -11.74 4.25 11.74
CA LEU A 174 -11.76 4.85 10.41
C LEU A 174 -13.16 5.34 10.01
N LYS A 175 -14.23 4.72 10.53
CA LYS A 175 -15.60 5.19 10.31
C LYS A 175 -15.85 6.58 10.93
N GLN A 176 -15.08 6.95 11.95
CA GLN A 176 -15.28 8.17 12.72
C GLN A 176 -14.43 9.34 12.20
N ILE A 177 -13.49 9.07 11.28
CA ILE A 177 -12.56 10.08 10.75
C ILE A 177 -13.16 10.84 9.55
N GLN A 178 -14.37 10.56 9.18
CA GLN A 178 -15.04 11.19 8.04
C GLN A 178 -15.23 12.71 8.20
#